data_603512fbc6362fd3aba473be8d0e00cf
#
_entry.id   603512fbc6362fd3aba473be8d0e00cf
#
_cell.length_a   1.000
_cell.length_b   1.000
_cell.length_c   1.000
_cell.angle_alpha   90.00
_cell.angle_beta   90.00
_cell.angle_gamma   90.00
#
_symmetry.space_group_name_H-M   'P 1'
#
loop_
_entity.id
_entity.type
_entity.pdbx_description
1 polymer ?
#
loop_
_entity_poly.entity_id
_entity_poly.type
_entity_poly.pdbx_seq_one_letter_code
_entity_poly.pdbx_strand_id
1 'polypeptide(L)'
;MNRRYRKTIIAGNWKMNNTLSQTKAFAEELKPIMPKGKWCSVVLCVPAVNITNAVRLFKDCHIAIGAETCHYEDHGAYTGEITAEMIKEAGAKYVIIGHSERRQYYNETDFTVNKKVHAAINAGLYPIICVGESLEQRELGVTMELIAYQVKCALAGVPADKMRHVVIAYEPLWAIGTGKTATAEQAGEVCQAIRAVIRKLYGAHVARSVTIQYGGSMNPKNAAELLAQPDIDGGLIGGAALKPDQFVDIINAANQE
;
A
#
# COMPACT_ATOMS: atom_id res chain seq x y z
N MET A 1 -7.84 1.35 -17.13
CA MET A 1 -6.75 0.50 -16.56
C MET A 1 -6.46 -0.69 -17.48
N ASN A 2 -5.19 -1.08 -17.69
CA ASN A 2 -4.85 -2.30 -18.44
C ASN A 2 -4.64 -3.49 -17.49
N ARG A 3 -5.72 -4.10 -17.02
CA ARG A 3 -5.73 -5.22 -16.06
C ARG A 3 -5.03 -6.49 -16.55
N ARG A 4 -4.76 -6.59 -17.85
CA ARG A 4 -4.08 -7.76 -18.43
C ARG A 4 -2.65 -7.95 -17.87
N TYR A 5 -2.00 -6.87 -17.49
CA TYR A 5 -0.59 -6.87 -17.07
C TYR A 5 -0.39 -6.47 -15.61
N ARG A 6 -1.36 -5.83 -14.97
CA ARG A 6 -1.27 -5.30 -13.61
C ARG A 6 -2.38 -5.85 -12.73
N LYS A 7 -2.04 -6.12 -11.47
CA LYS A 7 -3.03 -6.50 -10.47
C LYS A 7 -3.68 -5.26 -9.89
N THR A 8 -5.00 -5.25 -9.82
CA THR A 8 -5.71 -4.29 -8.98
C THR A 8 -5.60 -4.76 -7.53
N ILE A 9 -5.16 -3.88 -6.63
CA ILE A 9 -4.97 -4.19 -5.20
C ILE A 9 -5.67 -3.14 -4.35
N ILE A 10 -6.66 -3.55 -3.57
CA ILE A 10 -7.31 -2.73 -2.55
C ILE A 10 -6.75 -3.16 -1.19
N ALA A 11 -5.91 -2.30 -0.60
CA ALA A 11 -5.23 -2.57 0.67
C ALA A 11 -5.78 -1.65 1.76
N GLY A 12 -6.30 -2.21 2.84
CA GLY A 12 -6.63 -1.48 4.06
C GLY A 12 -5.38 -1.30 4.92
N ASN A 13 -5.10 -0.09 5.34
CA ASN A 13 -4.11 0.24 6.37
C ASN A 13 -4.87 0.60 7.65
N TRP A 14 -4.89 -0.31 8.61
CA TRP A 14 -5.62 -0.09 9.86
C TRP A 14 -4.95 0.92 10.77
N LYS A 15 -3.67 1.17 10.56
CA LYS A 15 -2.87 2.03 11.43
C LYS A 15 -2.95 1.51 12.88
N MET A 16 -2.85 2.37 13.88
CA MET A 16 -2.93 1.99 15.29
C MET A 16 -4.39 1.82 15.74
N ASN A 17 -5.09 0.87 15.14
CA ASN A 17 -6.50 0.56 15.48
C ASN A 17 -6.71 -0.95 15.61
N ASN A 18 -7.81 -1.32 16.27
CA ASN A 18 -8.32 -2.66 16.46
C ASN A 18 -7.50 -3.54 17.44
N THR A 19 -8.09 -3.80 18.58
CA THR A 19 -7.67 -4.88 19.48
C THR A 19 -7.98 -6.25 18.87
N LEU A 20 -7.55 -7.34 19.51
CA LEU A 20 -7.86 -8.71 19.06
C LEU A 20 -9.37 -8.98 18.99
N SER A 21 -10.14 -8.49 19.96
CA SER A 21 -11.60 -8.64 19.98
C SER A 21 -12.28 -7.82 18.89
N GLN A 22 -11.83 -6.59 18.66
CA GLN A 22 -12.33 -5.74 17.57
C GLN A 22 -11.97 -6.31 16.19
N THR A 23 -10.79 -6.92 16.04
CA THR A 23 -10.40 -7.65 14.82
C THR A 23 -11.34 -8.81 14.53
N LYS A 24 -11.76 -9.54 15.58
CA LYS A 24 -12.74 -10.63 15.44
C LYS A 24 -14.11 -10.07 15.03
N ALA A 25 -14.62 -9.05 15.70
CA ALA A 25 -15.89 -8.41 15.34
C ALA A 25 -15.88 -7.89 13.89
N PHE A 26 -14.81 -7.20 13.48
CA PHE A 26 -14.64 -6.74 12.10
C PHE A 26 -14.68 -7.91 11.09
N ALA A 27 -14.05 -9.04 11.41
CA ALA A 27 -14.08 -10.21 10.54
C ALA A 27 -15.48 -10.83 10.43
N GLU A 28 -16.24 -10.86 11.54
CA GLU A 28 -17.61 -11.37 11.58
C GLU A 28 -18.56 -10.50 10.74
N GLU A 29 -18.34 -9.18 10.73
CA GLU A 29 -19.13 -8.24 9.91
C GLU A 29 -18.70 -8.25 8.44
N LEU A 30 -17.40 -8.30 8.14
CA LEU A 30 -16.88 -8.20 6.78
C LEU A 30 -17.15 -9.45 5.95
N LYS A 31 -16.94 -10.65 6.51
CA LYS A 31 -17.00 -11.91 5.77
C LYS A 31 -18.33 -12.13 5.03
N PRO A 32 -19.51 -11.91 5.64
CA PRO A 32 -20.79 -12.13 4.98
C PRO A 32 -21.05 -11.22 3.77
N ILE A 33 -20.44 -10.04 3.78
CA ILE A 33 -20.68 -9.01 2.76
C ILE A 33 -19.58 -8.93 1.69
N MET A 34 -18.50 -9.71 1.86
CA MET A 34 -17.42 -9.77 0.86
C MET A 34 -17.94 -10.26 -0.49
N PRO A 35 -17.58 -9.58 -1.59
CA PRO A 35 -17.98 -10.00 -2.92
C PRO A 35 -17.38 -11.37 -3.28
N LYS A 36 -18.16 -12.21 -3.98
CA LYS A 36 -17.73 -13.53 -4.46
C LYS A 36 -16.77 -13.43 -5.66
N GLY A 37 -16.83 -12.33 -6.41
CA GLY A 37 -15.98 -12.08 -7.57
C GLY A 37 -14.55 -11.75 -7.15
N LYS A 38 -13.59 -12.06 -8.02
CA LYS A 38 -12.13 -11.89 -7.76
C LYS A 38 -11.51 -10.89 -8.73
N TRP A 39 -12.13 -9.74 -8.91
CA TRP A 39 -11.62 -8.70 -9.82
C TRP A 39 -10.44 -7.90 -9.27
N CYS A 40 -10.17 -7.96 -7.96
CA CYS A 40 -9.00 -7.37 -7.34
C CYS A 40 -8.42 -8.27 -6.23
N SER A 41 -7.19 -8.01 -5.84
CA SER A 41 -6.60 -8.56 -4.62
C SER A 41 -6.98 -7.66 -3.45
N VAL A 42 -7.50 -8.24 -2.37
CA VAL A 42 -7.84 -7.53 -1.14
C VAL A 42 -6.79 -7.83 -0.09
N VAL A 43 -6.28 -6.79 0.55
CA VAL A 43 -5.25 -6.86 1.59
C VAL A 43 -5.73 -6.10 2.83
N LEU A 44 -5.45 -6.63 4.02
CA LEU A 44 -5.58 -5.90 5.28
C LEU A 44 -4.21 -5.83 5.95
N CYS A 45 -3.63 -4.63 5.99
CA CYS A 45 -2.42 -4.36 6.77
C CYS A 45 -2.85 -3.97 8.18
N VAL A 46 -2.42 -4.78 9.14
CA VAL A 46 -2.89 -4.71 10.53
C VAL A 46 -1.71 -4.52 11.50
N PRO A 47 -1.95 -3.98 12.71
CA PRO A 47 -0.93 -3.94 13.75
C PRO A 47 -0.29 -5.31 13.99
N ALA A 48 1.00 -5.33 14.30
CA ALA A 48 1.77 -6.57 14.43
C ALA A 48 1.15 -7.60 15.39
N VAL A 49 0.55 -7.14 16.49
CA VAL A 49 -0.15 -7.97 17.48
C VAL A 49 -1.37 -8.70 16.90
N ASN A 50 -1.90 -8.23 15.79
CA ASN A 50 -3.10 -8.77 15.13
C ASN A 50 -2.77 -9.71 13.96
N ILE A 51 -1.53 -9.78 13.46
CA ILE A 51 -1.20 -10.50 12.21
C ILE A 51 -1.66 -11.96 12.29
N THR A 52 -1.17 -12.74 13.26
CA THR A 52 -1.50 -14.17 13.39
C THR A 52 -3.00 -14.39 13.58
N ASN A 53 -3.66 -13.53 14.38
CA ASN A 53 -5.10 -13.60 14.59
C ASN A 53 -5.88 -13.30 13.31
N ALA A 54 -5.49 -12.26 12.57
CA ALA A 54 -6.12 -11.89 11.30
C ALA A 54 -5.92 -12.99 10.23
N VAL A 55 -4.71 -13.56 10.12
CA VAL A 55 -4.43 -14.69 9.21
C VAL A 55 -5.41 -15.85 9.48
N ARG A 56 -5.61 -16.20 10.75
CA ARG A 56 -6.56 -17.26 11.13
C ARG A 56 -8.01 -16.89 10.81
N LEU A 57 -8.42 -15.66 11.14
CA LEU A 57 -9.80 -15.20 10.95
C LEU A 57 -10.19 -15.12 9.48
N PHE A 58 -9.27 -14.73 8.60
CA PHE A 58 -9.53 -14.54 7.18
C PHE A 58 -9.06 -15.70 6.29
N LYS A 59 -8.69 -16.86 6.87
CA LYS A 59 -8.17 -18.03 6.15
C LYS A 59 -9.05 -18.46 4.99
N ASP A 60 -10.37 -18.44 5.17
CA ASP A 60 -11.35 -18.89 4.17
C ASP A 60 -11.87 -17.75 3.28
N CYS A 61 -11.29 -16.57 3.41
CA CYS A 61 -11.59 -15.40 2.60
C CYS A 61 -10.46 -15.11 1.61
N HIS A 62 -10.81 -14.46 0.49
CA HIS A 62 -9.79 -14.00 -0.46
C HIS A 62 -9.12 -12.69 -0.01
N ILE A 63 -8.75 -12.61 1.28
CA ILE A 63 -8.11 -11.47 1.90
C ILE A 63 -6.70 -11.90 2.33
N ALA A 64 -5.69 -11.23 1.82
CA ALA A 64 -4.32 -11.38 2.27
C ALA A 64 -4.05 -10.45 3.46
N ILE A 65 -3.21 -10.88 4.40
CA ILE A 65 -2.81 -10.06 5.54
C ILE A 65 -1.46 -9.42 5.24
N GLY A 66 -1.29 -8.18 5.69
CA GLY A 66 -0.05 -7.43 5.65
C GLY A 66 0.31 -6.88 7.03
N ALA A 67 1.57 -6.48 7.16
CA ALA A 67 2.07 -5.70 8.29
C ALA A 67 2.14 -4.21 7.93
N GLU A 68 2.19 -3.34 8.92
CA GLU A 68 2.24 -1.88 8.76
C GLU A 68 3.66 -1.33 8.72
N THR A 69 4.65 -2.14 9.06
CA THR A 69 6.10 -1.89 8.93
C THR A 69 6.90 -3.17 9.18
N CYS A 70 8.20 -3.14 8.89
CA CYS A 70 9.19 -4.10 9.37
C CYS A 70 10.51 -3.37 9.69
N HIS A 71 11.40 -4.04 10.43
CA HIS A 71 12.79 -3.60 10.54
C HIS A 71 13.60 -4.09 9.33
N TYR A 72 14.73 -3.46 9.04
CA TYR A 72 15.61 -3.83 7.93
C TYR A 72 16.72 -4.82 8.30
N GLU A 73 17.03 -4.95 9.59
CA GLU A 73 17.93 -6.00 10.08
C GLU A 73 17.15 -7.31 10.30
N ASP A 74 17.81 -8.43 10.13
CA ASP A 74 17.21 -9.76 10.26
C ASP A 74 17.21 -10.28 11.70
N HIS A 75 18.05 -9.73 12.59
CA HIS A 75 18.10 -10.00 14.02
C HIS A 75 18.94 -8.93 14.73
N GLY A 76 18.97 -8.94 16.05
CA GLY A 76 19.88 -8.12 16.84
C GLY A 76 19.27 -7.36 18.00
N ALA A 77 20.03 -6.42 18.54
CA ALA A 77 19.66 -5.61 19.70
C ALA A 77 18.80 -4.40 19.30
N TYR A 78 17.60 -4.67 18.80
CA TYR A 78 16.62 -3.69 18.35
C TYR A 78 15.30 -3.90 19.11
N THR A 79 15.33 -3.64 20.41
CA THR A 79 14.18 -3.88 21.31
C THR A 79 12.91 -3.22 20.80
N GLY A 80 11.87 -4.01 20.58
CA GLY A 80 10.55 -3.55 20.08
C GLY A 80 10.36 -3.66 18.57
N GLU A 81 11.43 -3.88 17.78
CA GLU A 81 11.34 -4.06 16.34
C GLU A 81 10.94 -5.50 15.95
N ILE A 82 10.37 -5.63 14.75
CA ILE A 82 9.91 -6.91 14.19
C ILE A 82 10.53 -7.06 12.80
N THR A 83 11.17 -8.20 12.56
CA THR A 83 11.83 -8.49 11.30
C THR A 83 10.84 -8.85 10.18
N ALA A 84 11.27 -8.73 8.94
CA ALA A 84 10.47 -9.17 7.78
C ALA A 84 10.20 -10.68 7.82
N GLU A 85 11.15 -11.49 8.32
CA GLU A 85 10.99 -12.94 8.47
C GLU A 85 9.94 -13.29 9.53
N MET A 86 9.95 -12.64 10.71
CA MET A 86 8.92 -12.83 11.74
C MET A 86 7.52 -12.52 11.20
N ILE A 87 7.39 -11.46 10.42
CA ILE A 87 6.12 -11.07 9.77
C ILE A 87 5.68 -12.14 8.77
N LYS A 88 6.61 -12.66 7.98
CA LYS A 88 6.34 -13.73 7.01
C LYS A 88 5.91 -15.01 7.68
N GLU A 89 6.60 -15.42 8.74
CA GLU A 89 6.28 -16.62 9.52
C GLU A 89 4.93 -16.51 10.22
N ALA A 90 4.56 -15.31 10.70
CA ALA A 90 3.23 -15.02 11.23
C ALA A 90 2.10 -15.13 10.18
N GLY A 91 2.44 -15.35 8.91
CA GLY A 91 1.50 -15.61 7.82
C GLY A 91 1.14 -14.38 6.98
N ALA A 92 1.76 -13.23 7.21
CA ALA A 92 1.55 -12.06 6.37
C ALA A 92 2.18 -12.26 4.98
N LYS A 93 1.60 -11.57 4.00
CA LYS A 93 2.06 -11.57 2.61
C LYS A 93 2.56 -10.21 2.16
N TYR A 94 2.06 -9.14 2.73
CA TYR A 94 2.40 -7.78 2.38
C TYR A 94 3.02 -7.05 3.58
N VAL A 95 3.71 -5.96 3.31
CA VAL A 95 4.18 -5.03 4.35
C VAL A 95 4.21 -3.60 3.80
N ILE A 96 3.66 -2.66 4.55
CA ILE A 96 3.76 -1.22 4.24
C ILE A 96 5.14 -0.74 4.66
N ILE A 97 5.80 0.04 3.81
CA ILE A 97 7.14 0.58 4.05
C ILE A 97 7.16 2.06 3.67
N GLY A 98 7.71 2.89 4.53
CA GLY A 98 7.88 4.32 4.28
C GLY A 98 6.58 5.11 4.32
N HIS A 99 5.53 4.63 5.00
CA HIS A 99 4.30 5.38 5.20
C HIS A 99 4.59 6.77 5.76
N SER A 100 3.85 7.78 5.32
CA SER A 100 4.05 9.19 5.70
C SER A 100 4.14 9.40 7.22
N GLU A 101 3.30 8.74 8.01
CA GLU A 101 3.36 8.81 9.48
C GLU A 101 4.69 8.29 10.03
N ARG A 102 5.27 7.25 9.42
CA ARG A 102 6.56 6.71 9.86
C ARG A 102 7.72 7.62 9.48
N ARG A 103 7.64 8.27 8.33
CA ARG A 103 8.59 9.30 7.94
C ARG A 103 8.53 10.51 8.89
N GLN A 104 7.33 10.94 9.23
CA GLN A 104 7.08 12.12 10.04
C GLN A 104 7.38 11.91 11.54
N TYR A 105 6.95 10.78 12.10
CA TYR A 105 6.98 10.57 13.56
C TYR A 105 8.08 9.61 14.03
N TYR A 106 8.62 8.78 13.14
CA TYR A 106 9.56 7.70 13.49
C TYR A 106 10.86 7.73 12.68
N ASN A 107 11.19 8.88 12.07
CA ASN A 107 12.44 9.14 11.36
C ASN A 107 12.76 8.12 10.24
N GLU A 108 11.76 7.53 9.59
CA GLU A 108 12.02 6.76 8.38
C GLU A 108 12.50 7.67 7.26
N THR A 109 13.67 7.39 6.72
CA THR A 109 14.28 8.11 5.60
C THR A 109 14.19 7.29 4.31
N ASP A 110 14.44 7.90 3.16
CA ASP A 110 14.45 7.16 1.89
C ASP A 110 15.49 6.04 1.88
N PHE A 111 16.61 6.21 2.60
CA PHE A 111 17.63 5.18 2.75
C PHE A 111 17.18 4.01 3.63
N THR A 112 16.49 4.28 4.75
CA THR A 112 15.95 3.21 5.61
C THR A 112 14.78 2.51 4.92
N VAL A 113 13.98 3.23 4.13
CA VAL A 113 12.94 2.65 3.27
C VAL A 113 13.54 1.65 2.28
N ASN A 114 14.62 2.02 1.58
CA ASN A 114 15.30 1.10 0.67
C ASN A 114 15.78 -0.18 1.37
N LYS A 115 16.44 -0.05 2.53
CA LYS A 115 16.87 -1.22 3.33
C LYS A 115 15.69 -2.12 3.71
N LYS A 116 14.56 -1.54 4.15
CA LYS A 116 13.35 -2.29 4.47
C LYS A 116 12.73 -2.98 3.25
N VAL A 117 12.79 -2.34 2.07
CA VAL A 117 12.34 -2.94 0.81
C VAL A 117 13.15 -4.20 0.49
N HIS A 118 14.48 -4.14 0.63
CA HIS A 118 15.34 -5.31 0.44
C HIS A 118 15.03 -6.42 1.46
N ALA A 119 14.90 -6.08 2.74
CA ALA A 119 14.54 -7.04 3.79
C ALA A 119 13.19 -7.73 3.50
N ALA A 120 12.18 -6.97 3.11
CA ALA A 120 10.86 -7.51 2.77
C ALA A 120 10.91 -8.45 1.55
N ILE A 121 11.61 -8.05 0.48
CA ILE A 121 11.76 -8.87 -0.73
C ILE A 121 12.53 -10.16 -0.43
N ASN A 122 13.60 -10.10 0.37
CA ASN A 122 14.40 -11.25 0.76
C ASN A 122 13.60 -12.26 1.59
N ALA A 123 12.73 -11.78 2.49
CA ALA A 123 11.81 -12.62 3.24
C ALA A 123 10.61 -13.13 2.41
N GLY A 124 10.48 -12.72 1.16
CA GLY A 124 9.37 -13.12 0.28
C GLY A 124 8.04 -12.42 0.61
N LEU A 125 8.10 -11.24 1.21
CA LEU A 125 6.97 -10.32 1.37
C LEU A 125 6.83 -9.41 0.15
N TYR A 126 5.62 -8.89 -0.06
CA TYR A 126 5.30 -7.91 -1.08
C TYR A 126 5.28 -6.51 -0.44
N PRO A 127 6.31 -5.68 -0.66
CA PRO A 127 6.34 -4.35 -0.09
C PRO A 127 5.33 -3.43 -0.79
N ILE A 128 4.55 -2.68 0.01
CA ILE A 128 3.76 -1.53 -0.40
C ILE A 128 4.57 -0.30 0.02
N ILE A 129 5.24 0.30 -0.94
CA ILE A 129 6.20 1.39 -0.73
C ILE A 129 5.48 2.72 -0.86
N CYS A 130 5.43 3.49 0.21
CA CYS A 130 4.78 4.79 0.24
C CYS A 130 5.73 5.90 -0.19
N VAL A 131 5.26 6.74 -1.10
CA VAL A 131 5.93 7.94 -1.59
C VAL A 131 4.92 9.09 -1.66
N GLY A 132 5.37 10.31 -1.42
CA GLY A 132 4.45 11.44 -1.43
C GLY A 132 5.12 12.75 -1.04
N GLU A 133 4.44 13.85 -1.35
CA GLU A 133 4.88 15.21 -1.08
C GLU A 133 4.00 15.92 -0.06
N SER A 134 4.59 16.89 0.65
CA SER A 134 3.87 17.83 1.50
C SER A 134 3.15 18.90 0.68
N LEU A 135 2.24 19.65 1.32
CA LEU A 135 1.59 20.78 0.67
C LEU A 135 2.60 21.83 0.22
N GLU A 136 3.57 22.15 1.06
CA GLU A 136 4.62 23.11 0.75
C GLU A 136 5.43 22.70 -0.50
N GLN A 137 5.81 21.42 -0.59
CA GLN A 137 6.53 20.89 -1.75
C GLN A 137 5.69 20.95 -3.03
N ARG A 138 4.39 20.71 -2.90
CA ARG A 138 3.46 20.84 -4.03
C ARG A 138 3.31 22.28 -4.50
N GLU A 139 3.16 23.23 -3.56
CA GLU A 139 3.06 24.66 -3.85
C GLU A 139 4.36 25.22 -4.47
N LEU A 140 5.51 24.69 -4.09
CA LEU A 140 6.80 24.98 -4.73
C LEU A 140 6.97 24.38 -6.11
N GLY A 141 6.05 23.50 -6.55
CA GLY A 141 6.10 22.86 -7.86
C GLY A 141 7.16 21.77 -8.02
N VAL A 142 7.68 21.19 -6.91
CA VAL A 142 8.74 20.16 -6.92
C VAL A 142 8.22 18.74 -6.73
N THR A 143 6.90 18.53 -6.84
CA THR A 143 6.25 17.21 -6.65
C THR A 143 6.93 16.12 -7.48
N MET A 144 7.12 16.35 -8.78
CA MET A 144 7.60 15.30 -9.69
C MET A 144 9.06 14.92 -9.43
N GLU A 145 9.91 15.88 -9.09
CA GLU A 145 11.31 15.68 -8.73
C GLU A 145 11.42 14.88 -7.42
N LEU A 146 10.63 15.25 -6.40
CA LEU A 146 10.62 14.57 -5.12
C LEU A 146 10.13 13.13 -5.26
N ILE A 147 9.02 12.91 -5.95
CA ILE A 147 8.47 11.58 -6.21
C ILE A 147 9.48 10.73 -6.99
N ALA A 148 10.11 11.30 -8.01
CA ALA A 148 11.15 10.59 -8.77
C ALA A 148 12.35 10.23 -7.88
N TYR A 149 12.76 11.11 -6.99
CA TYR A 149 13.82 10.86 -6.02
C TYR A 149 13.44 9.71 -5.07
N GLN A 150 12.27 9.79 -4.41
CA GLN A 150 11.79 8.78 -3.47
C GLN A 150 11.68 7.38 -4.12
N VAL A 151 11.10 7.31 -5.32
CA VAL A 151 10.98 6.04 -6.07
C VAL A 151 12.34 5.47 -6.43
N LYS A 152 13.28 6.30 -6.90
CA LYS A 152 14.64 5.85 -7.24
C LYS A 152 15.39 5.35 -6.01
N CYS A 153 15.32 6.06 -4.89
CA CYS A 153 15.94 5.65 -3.63
C CYS A 153 15.36 4.31 -3.16
N ALA A 154 14.02 4.21 -3.10
CA ALA A 154 13.34 3.00 -2.62
C ALA A 154 13.66 1.76 -3.46
N LEU A 155 13.83 1.92 -4.77
CA LEU A 155 14.07 0.83 -5.72
C LEU A 155 15.55 0.59 -6.05
N ALA A 156 16.48 1.36 -5.46
CA ALA A 156 17.90 1.18 -5.70
C ALA A 156 18.34 -0.25 -5.37
N GLY A 157 18.97 -0.94 -6.33
CA GLY A 157 19.45 -2.32 -6.18
C GLY A 157 18.38 -3.41 -6.21
N VAL A 158 17.09 -3.07 -6.35
CA VAL A 158 16.03 -4.09 -6.47
C VAL A 158 16.12 -4.79 -7.83
N PRO A 159 16.20 -6.14 -7.89
CA PRO A 159 16.25 -6.86 -9.16
C PRO A 159 14.96 -6.76 -9.98
N ALA A 160 15.08 -6.69 -11.29
CA ALA A 160 13.94 -6.54 -12.20
C ALA A 160 12.89 -7.66 -12.09
N ASP A 161 13.31 -8.89 -11.84
CA ASP A 161 12.43 -10.06 -11.66
C ASP A 161 11.60 -9.97 -10.37
N LYS A 162 12.01 -9.18 -9.39
CA LYS A 162 11.29 -8.93 -8.12
C LYS A 162 10.24 -7.84 -8.24
N MET A 163 10.36 -6.96 -9.23
CA MET A 163 9.49 -5.78 -9.37
C MET A 163 8.00 -6.12 -9.51
N ARG A 164 7.64 -7.29 -10.01
CA ARG A 164 6.24 -7.77 -10.07
C ARG A 164 5.59 -7.96 -8.70
N HIS A 165 6.39 -7.97 -7.62
CA HIS A 165 5.94 -8.13 -6.23
C HIS A 165 5.93 -6.79 -5.48
N VAL A 166 6.47 -5.75 -6.09
CA VAL A 166 6.50 -4.39 -5.54
C VAL A 166 5.19 -3.67 -5.86
N VAL A 167 4.67 -2.97 -4.88
CA VAL A 167 3.56 -2.03 -5.01
C VAL A 167 4.06 -0.65 -4.60
N ILE A 168 3.73 0.39 -5.37
CA ILE A 168 4.01 1.78 -4.97
C ILE A 168 2.68 2.42 -4.57
N ALA A 169 2.63 3.06 -3.41
CA ALA A 169 1.47 3.82 -2.95
C ALA A 169 1.82 5.32 -2.95
N TYR A 170 1.09 6.09 -3.75
CA TYR A 170 1.22 7.54 -3.77
C TYR A 170 0.37 8.18 -2.68
N GLU A 171 1.01 8.85 -1.75
CA GLU A 171 0.39 9.54 -0.61
C GLU A 171 0.55 11.06 -0.76
N PRO A 172 -0.41 11.81 -1.34
CA PRO A 172 -0.41 13.26 -1.22
C PRO A 172 -0.62 13.62 0.26
N LEU A 173 0.45 13.99 1.00
CA LEU A 173 0.40 14.20 2.45
C LEU A 173 -0.60 15.29 2.83
N TRP A 174 -0.78 16.28 1.95
CA TRP A 174 -1.73 17.37 2.11
C TRP A 174 -3.21 16.92 1.99
N ALA A 175 -3.45 15.70 1.51
CA ALA A 175 -4.79 15.12 1.37
C ALA A 175 -5.03 13.94 2.34
N ILE A 176 -4.15 13.72 3.34
CA ILE A 176 -4.30 12.64 4.33
C ILE A 176 -4.81 13.23 5.64
N GLY A 177 -6.03 12.87 6.05
CA GLY A 177 -6.60 13.28 7.33
C GLY A 177 -6.94 14.78 7.46
N THR A 178 -6.82 15.54 6.38
CA THR A 178 -7.06 17.00 6.37
C THR A 178 -8.47 17.39 5.92
N GLY A 179 -9.26 16.43 5.45
CA GLY A 179 -10.54 16.68 4.77
C GLY A 179 -10.40 17.16 3.32
N LYS A 180 -9.18 17.46 2.86
CA LYS A 180 -8.90 17.74 1.44
C LYS A 180 -8.68 16.42 0.71
N THR A 181 -9.06 16.34 -0.56
CA THR A 181 -8.79 15.21 -1.45
C THR A 181 -8.11 15.72 -2.70
N ALA A 182 -7.12 14.98 -3.20
CA ALA A 182 -6.65 15.24 -4.55
C ALA A 182 -7.77 14.91 -5.54
N THR A 183 -7.86 15.65 -6.65
CA THR A 183 -8.75 15.25 -7.74
C THR A 183 -8.22 13.95 -8.37
N ALA A 184 -9.08 13.22 -9.08
CA ALA A 184 -8.67 11.99 -9.75
C ALA A 184 -7.56 12.27 -10.80
N GLU A 185 -7.65 13.40 -11.51
CA GLU A 185 -6.64 13.84 -12.47
C GLU A 185 -5.30 14.13 -11.80
N GLN A 186 -5.30 14.88 -10.68
CA GLN A 186 -4.07 15.17 -9.93
C GLN A 186 -3.40 13.89 -9.42
N ALA A 187 -4.18 12.96 -8.91
CA ALA A 187 -3.69 11.66 -8.46
C ALA A 187 -3.16 10.82 -9.65
N GLY A 188 -3.89 10.83 -10.76
CA GLY A 188 -3.54 10.13 -12.00
C GLY A 188 -2.23 10.63 -12.59
N GLU A 189 -2.03 11.95 -12.63
CA GLU A 189 -0.80 12.59 -13.13
C GLU A 189 0.45 12.11 -12.35
N VAL A 190 0.39 12.11 -11.02
CA VAL A 190 1.52 11.66 -10.20
C VAL A 190 1.74 10.14 -10.33
N CYS A 191 0.68 9.34 -10.37
CA CYS A 191 0.81 7.89 -10.59
C CYS A 191 1.42 7.59 -11.98
N GLN A 192 1.07 8.36 -13.02
CA GLN A 192 1.71 8.27 -14.34
C GLN A 192 3.20 8.62 -14.27
N ALA A 193 3.57 9.68 -13.54
CA ALA A 193 4.97 10.05 -13.32
C ALA A 193 5.75 8.96 -12.60
N ILE A 194 5.19 8.33 -11.55
CA ILE A 194 5.78 7.17 -10.87
C ILE A 194 6.06 6.06 -11.88
N ARG A 195 5.09 5.71 -12.73
CA ARG A 195 5.27 4.67 -13.75
C ARG A 195 6.33 5.03 -14.78
N ALA A 196 6.42 6.30 -15.15
CA ALA A 196 7.48 6.78 -16.05
C ALA A 196 8.88 6.63 -15.44
N VAL A 197 9.03 6.89 -14.13
CA VAL A 197 10.30 6.65 -13.41
C VAL A 197 10.64 5.15 -13.42
N ILE A 198 9.69 4.27 -13.08
CA ILE A 198 9.91 2.81 -13.11
C ILE A 198 10.28 2.36 -14.52
N ARG A 199 9.62 2.91 -15.57
CA ARG A 199 9.94 2.61 -16.95
C ARG A 199 11.38 3.01 -17.33
N LYS A 200 11.83 4.15 -16.82
CA LYS A 200 13.22 4.62 -17.05
C LYS A 200 14.24 3.70 -16.36
N LEU A 201 13.92 3.17 -15.17
CA LEU A 201 14.82 2.30 -14.40
C LEU A 201 14.86 0.86 -14.91
N TYR A 202 13.71 0.29 -15.31
CA TYR A 202 13.55 -1.15 -15.55
C TYR A 202 12.99 -1.51 -16.93
N GLY A 203 12.67 -0.50 -17.74
CA GLY A 203 12.04 -0.73 -19.06
C GLY A 203 10.53 -0.89 -19.01
N ALA A 204 9.92 -0.85 -20.20
CA ALA A 204 8.46 -0.80 -20.37
C ALA A 204 7.75 -2.06 -19.90
N HIS A 205 8.36 -3.24 -20.05
CA HIS A 205 7.78 -4.52 -19.64
C HIS A 205 7.58 -4.58 -18.12
N VAL A 206 8.61 -4.26 -17.34
CA VAL A 206 8.56 -4.23 -15.88
C VAL A 206 7.59 -3.15 -15.39
N ALA A 207 7.69 -1.92 -15.93
CA ALA A 207 6.81 -0.83 -15.52
C ALA A 207 5.33 -1.14 -15.71
N ARG A 208 4.96 -1.92 -16.73
CA ARG A 208 3.58 -2.36 -16.97
C ARG A 208 3.09 -3.39 -15.96
N SER A 209 3.98 -4.08 -15.25
CA SER A 209 3.60 -5.14 -14.29
C SER A 209 3.52 -4.65 -12.84
N VAL A 210 4.05 -3.46 -12.54
CA VAL A 210 4.03 -2.90 -11.17
C VAL A 210 2.68 -2.26 -10.89
N THR A 211 2.10 -2.61 -9.73
CA THR A 211 0.88 -1.99 -9.22
C THR A 211 1.19 -0.64 -8.58
N ILE A 212 0.44 0.38 -8.95
CA ILE A 212 0.51 1.71 -8.32
C ILE A 212 -0.84 1.99 -7.66
N GLN A 213 -0.83 2.29 -6.36
CA GLN A 213 -2.00 2.62 -5.56
C GLN A 213 -2.08 4.12 -5.30
N TYR A 214 -3.29 4.62 -5.17
CA TYR A 214 -3.54 5.92 -4.55
C TYR A 214 -3.67 5.73 -3.03
N GLY A 215 -2.86 6.42 -2.24
CA GLY A 215 -2.80 6.34 -0.78
C GLY A 215 -3.35 7.58 -0.05
N GLY A 216 -3.92 8.54 -0.78
CA GLY A 216 -4.65 9.65 -0.17
C GLY A 216 -6.05 9.23 0.31
N SER A 217 -6.91 10.22 0.59
CA SER A 217 -8.26 9.97 1.09
C SER A 217 -9.16 9.34 0.01
N MET A 218 -9.21 8.01 -0.02
CA MET A 218 -10.13 7.23 -0.85
C MET A 218 -11.30 6.73 0.01
N ASN A 219 -12.52 6.87 -0.52
CA ASN A 219 -13.76 6.47 0.14
C ASN A 219 -14.79 5.99 -0.91
N PRO A 220 -15.95 5.44 -0.51
CA PRO A 220 -16.94 4.94 -1.47
C PRO A 220 -17.39 5.93 -2.55
N LYS A 221 -17.36 7.23 -2.25
CA LYS A 221 -17.87 8.26 -3.18
C LYS A 221 -16.90 8.59 -4.31
N ASN A 222 -15.57 8.50 -4.06
CA ASN A 222 -14.54 8.87 -5.04
C ASN A 222 -13.75 7.68 -5.59
N ALA A 223 -13.95 6.48 -5.04
CA ALA A 223 -13.18 5.30 -5.43
C ALA A 223 -13.31 4.96 -6.92
N ALA A 224 -14.52 5.02 -7.48
CA ALA A 224 -14.76 4.69 -8.89
C ALA A 224 -14.02 5.65 -9.83
N GLU A 225 -14.06 6.95 -9.55
CA GLU A 225 -13.40 7.99 -10.35
C GLU A 225 -11.88 7.88 -10.28
N LEU A 226 -11.32 7.66 -9.08
CA LEU A 226 -9.89 7.43 -8.87
C LEU A 226 -9.42 6.16 -9.60
N LEU A 227 -10.15 5.06 -9.47
CA LEU A 227 -9.81 3.79 -10.10
C LEU A 227 -10.03 3.77 -11.61
N ALA A 228 -10.76 4.74 -12.18
CA ALA A 228 -10.88 4.93 -13.62
C ALA A 228 -9.60 5.51 -14.24
N GLN A 229 -8.73 6.14 -13.46
CA GLN A 229 -7.47 6.70 -13.96
C GLN A 229 -6.54 5.60 -14.51
N PRO A 230 -5.88 5.82 -15.65
CA PRO A 230 -5.10 4.79 -16.34
C PRO A 230 -3.97 4.18 -15.53
N ASP A 231 -3.37 4.95 -14.62
CA ASP A 231 -2.19 4.56 -13.85
C ASP A 231 -2.46 4.39 -12.34
N ILE A 232 -3.75 4.42 -11.92
CA ILE A 232 -4.17 4.04 -10.58
C ILE A 232 -4.70 2.61 -10.60
N ASP A 233 -3.93 1.68 -10.04
CA ASP A 233 -4.22 0.24 -10.05
C ASP A 233 -4.85 -0.26 -8.74
N GLY A 234 -5.25 0.65 -7.86
CA GLY A 234 -5.85 0.32 -6.57
C GLY A 234 -5.72 1.43 -5.55
N GLY A 235 -5.94 1.08 -4.29
CA GLY A 235 -5.87 2.02 -3.19
C GLY A 235 -5.20 1.47 -1.94
N LEU A 236 -4.52 2.34 -1.19
CA LEU A 236 -4.10 2.12 0.18
C LEU A 236 -5.03 2.92 1.09
N ILE A 237 -5.97 2.22 1.73
CA ILE A 237 -7.16 2.81 2.35
C ILE A 237 -6.97 2.92 3.86
N GLY A 238 -7.09 4.13 4.41
CA GLY A 238 -7.06 4.36 5.86
C GLY A 238 -8.42 4.14 6.52
N GLY A 239 -9.05 5.21 7.00
CA GLY A 239 -10.27 5.18 7.82
C GLY A 239 -11.46 4.39 7.26
N ALA A 240 -11.68 4.39 5.95
CA ALA A 240 -12.74 3.60 5.33
C ALA A 240 -12.49 2.09 5.44
N ALA A 241 -11.24 1.65 5.58
CA ALA A 241 -10.91 0.23 5.78
C ALA A 241 -11.16 -0.28 7.21
N LEU A 242 -11.53 0.61 8.14
CA LEU A 242 -11.98 0.26 9.48
C LEU A 242 -13.50 0.00 9.56
N LYS A 243 -14.22 0.23 8.47
CA LYS A 243 -15.67 0.05 8.35
C LYS A 243 -15.96 -0.97 7.25
N PRO A 244 -16.46 -2.17 7.62
CA PRO A 244 -16.65 -3.28 6.67
C PRO A 244 -17.46 -2.90 5.43
N ASP A 245 -18.57 -2.18 5.59
CA ASP A 245 -19.43 -1.70 4.52
C ASP A 245 -18.70 -0.78 3.55
N GLN A 246 -18.02 0.26 4.06
CA GLN A 246 -17.28 1.19 3.22
C GLN A 246 -16.11 0.53 2.50
N PHE A 247 -15.43 -0.41 3.15
CA PHE A 247 -14.34 -1.14 2.54
C PHE A 247 -14.83 -2.03 1.39
N VAL A 248 -15.96 -2.71 1.57
CA VAL A 248 -16.60 -3.51 0.51
C VAL A 248 -17.07 -2.63 -0.66
N ASP A 249 -17.62 -1.45 -0.40
CA ASP A 249 -18.01 -0.51 -1.45
C ASP A 249 -16.81 -0.10 -2.32
N ILE A 250 -15.64 0.15 -1.70
CA ILE A 250 -14.40 0.45 -2.42
C ILE A 250 -13.91 -0.77 -3.22
N ILE A 251 -14.00 -1.98 -2.65
CA ILE A 251 -13.68 -3.23 -3.35
C ILE A 251 -14.59 -3.40 -4.58
N ASN A 252 -15.87 -3.12 -4.43
CA ASN A 252 -16.84 -3.19 -5.54
C ASN A 252 -16.56 -2.14 -6.62
N ALA A 253 -16.17 -0.92 -6.24
CA ALA A 253 -15.76 0.12 -7.19
C ALA A 253 -14.54 -0.26 -8.04
N ALA A 254 -13.74 -1.24 -7.59
CA ALA A 254 -12.63 -1.78 -8.38
C ALA A 254 -13.07 -2.74 -9.50
N ASN A 255 -14.34 -3.14 -9.52
CA ASN A 255 -14.92 -3.86 -10.66
C ASN A 255 -15.36 -2.85 -11.73
N GLN A 256 -14.49 -2.62 -12.70
CA GLN A 256 -14.72 -1.68 -13.81
C GLN A 256 -14.89 -2.45 -15.13
N GLU A 257 -15.74 -3.47 -15.12
CA GLU A 257 -16.20 -4.15 -16.33
C GLU A 257 -17.18 -3.28 -17.13
#